data_0ece20a7ca8c33d206ef290405d6c99f
#
_entry.id   0ece20a7ca8c33d206ef290405d6c99f
#
_cell.length_a   1.000
_cell.length_b   1.000
_cell.length_c   1.000
_cell.angle_alpha   90.00
_cell.angle_beta   90.00
_cell.angle_gamma   90.00
#
_symmetry.space_group_name_H-M   'P 1'
#
loop_
_entity.id
_entity.type
_entity.pdbx_description
1 polymer ?
#
loop_
_entity_poly.entity_id
_entity_poly.type
_entity_poly.pdbx_seq_one_letter_code
_entity_poly.pdbx_strand_id
1 'polypeptide(L)'
;MRVGILTSGGDCQALNATMRGAGKTLYNLLGDVEIYGFLDGYKGLIYDEYRKMERSDFSGILTEGGTILGTSRTPFKQIREPDANGLDKVEAMKHTYRKLRLDCLVVLGGNGSLKTANLLSEEGLNVIGCPKTIDNDLYGTDMTFGFYSAVQVATNAIDCIHTTAASHGRVFIVEIMGHKVGLLTLYAGLAGGADIILVPEIPYDINAVCKKIADRHAGGSRFSIVAIAEGAISKEEAKLTKKELKKKLAEDRKIHPSVAYKLAKEIEEKIGAEVRVTVPGHTQRGGQPVPYDRVFATRIGAEAARMIKKEKFGVMLSLKNNEITTVPLADIAGKLKTVDPDSGIVKEAKMLGISFGDED
;
A
#
# COMPACT_ATOMS: atom_id res chain seq x y z
N MET A 1 -22.22 23.79 3.79
CA MET A 1 -21.98 22.33 3.59
C MET A 1 -20.99 21.84 4.62
N ARG A 2 -21.17 20.60 5.17
CA ARG A 2 -20.33 20.02 6.22
C ARG A 2 -19.70 18.72 5.73
N VAL A 3 -18.38 18.67 5.69
CA VAL A 3 -17.60 17.55 5.12
C VAL A 3 -16.70 16.94 6.18
N GLY A 4 -16.85 15.64 6.42
CA GLY A 4 -15.92 14.85 7.23
C GLY A 4 -14.76 14.34 6.41
N ILE A 5 -13.55 14.34 6.96
CA ILE A 5 -12.35 13.74 6.34
C ILE A 5 -11.69 12.83 7.36
N LEU A 6 -11.34 11.62 6.95
CA LEU A 6 -10.52 10.70 7.76
C LEU A 6 -9.46 9.98 6.94
N THR A 7 -8.37 9.63 7.61
CA THR A 7 -7.26 8.83 7.10
C THR A 7 -7.22 7.50 7.86
N SER A 8 -7.33 6.37 7.18
CA SER A 8 -7.47 5.06 7.84
C SER A 8 -6.54 3.99 7.30
N GLY A 9 -6.08 3.13 8.19
CA GLY A 9 -5.17 2.02 7.89
C GLY A 9 -3.70 2.41 7.96
N GLY A 10 -2.82 1.70 7.27
CA GLY A 10 -1.40 2.09 7.19
C GLY A 10 -1.24 3.45 6.53
N ASP A 11 -0.34 4.26 7.03
CA ASP A 11 -0.04 5.56 6.45
C ASP A 11 0.79 5.47 5.15
N CYS A 12 0.93 6.58 4.48
CA CYS A 12 1.85 6.79 3.38
C CYS A 12 2.23 8.28 3.29
N GLN A 13 3.23 8.57 2.49
CA GLN A 13 3.79 9.91 2.37
C GLN A 13 2.82 10.96 1.82
N ALA A 14 1.81 10.57 1.02
CA ALA A 14 0.98 11.50 0.24
C ALA A 14 -0.40 11.81 0.83
N LEU A 15 -0.71 11.36 2.05
CA LEU A 15 -2.00 11.60 2.71
C LEU A 15 -2.30 13.09 2.89
N ASN A 16 -1.34 13.84 3.42
CA ASN A 16 -1.48 15.28 3.63
C ASN A 16 -1.67 16.04 2.31
N ALA A 17 -0.99 15.63 1.26
CA ALA A 17 -1.16 16.21 -0.09
C ALA A 17 -2.59 16.04 -0.61
N THR A 18 -3.22 14.86 -0.38
CA THR A 18 -4.62 14.59 -0.74
C THR A 18 -5.58 15.45 0.07
N MET A 19 -5.39 15.51 1.40
CA MET A 19 -6.22 16.35 2.28
C MET A 19 -6.12 17.82 1.90
N ARG A 20 -4.91 18.30 1.59
CA ARG A 20 -4.68 19.67 1.11
C ARG A 20 -5.44 19.93 -0.20
N GLY A 21 -5.37 19.00 -1.14
CA GLY A 21 -6.10 19.09 -2.42
C GLY A 21 -7.61 19.20 -2.19
N ALA A 22 -8.17 18.35 -1.33
CA ALA A 22 -9.58 18.36 -0.98
C ALA A 22 -9.98 19.65 -0.25
N GLY A 23 -9.31 19.99 0.86
CA GLY A 23 -9.67 21.14 1.69
C GLY A 23 -9.59 22.47 0.94
N LYS A 24 -8.48 22.74 0.26
CA LYS A 24 -8.34 23.96 -0.53
C LYS A 24 -9.38 24.07 -1.65
N THR A 25 -9.66 22.96 -2.32
CA THR A 25 -10.66 22.94 -3.41
C THR A 25 -12.08 23.11 -2.88
N LEU A 26 -12.43 22.49 -1.74
CA LEU A 26 -13.73 22.69 -1.08
C LEU A 26 -13.95 24.15 -0.73
N TYR A 27 -13.00 24.80 -0.06
CA TYR A 27 -13.11 26.23 0.27
C TYR A 27 -13.23 27.14 -0.96
N ASN A 28 -12.59 26.78 -2.07
CA ASN A 28 -12.64 27.60 -3.29
C ASN A 28 -13.92 27.36 -4.12
N LEU A 29 -14.45 26.12 -4.11
CA LEU A 29 -15.63 25.77 -4.92
C LEU A 29 -16.96 26.09 -4.23
N LEU A 30 -17.02 26.00 -2.90
CA LEU A 30 -18.27 26.07 -2.13
C LEU A 30 -18.38 27.34 -1.30
N GLY A 31 -17.25 28.01 -1.00
CA GLY A 31 -17.21 29.25 -0.18
C GLY A 31 -17.53 28.97 1.29
N ASP A 32 -18.80 28.68 1.59
CA ASP A 32 -19.28 28.34 2.94
C ASP A 32 -19.26 26.81 3.15
N VAL A 33 -18.13 26.32 3.65
CA VAL A 33 -17.93 24.91 3.98
C VAL A 33 -17.27 24.76 5.35
N GLU A 34 -17.79 23.86 6.17
CA GLU A 34 -17.17 23.41 7.40
C GLU A 34 -16.52 22.04 7.17
N ILE A 35 -15.25 21.90 7.51
CA ILE A 35 -14.52 20.65 7.37
C ILE A 35 -14.18 20.09 8.76
N TYR A 36 -14.49 18.81 8.98
CA TYR A 36 -14.22 18.09 10.21
C TYR A 36 -13.23 16.97 9.94
N GLY A 37 -12.02 17.07 10.53
CA GLY A 37 -11.01 16.02 10.48
C GLY A 37 -11.18 15.06 11.65
N PHE A 38 -11.47 13.78 11.36
CA PHE A 38 -11.56 12.74 12.38
C PHE A 38 -10.18 12.24 12.76
N LEU A 39 -9.89 12.20 14.05
CA LEU A 39 -8.61 11.77 14.58
C LEU A 39 -8.50 10.23 14.54
N ASP A 40 -7.32 9.72 14.22
CA ASP A 40 -7.05 8.28 14.17
C ASP A 40 -8.04 7.47 13.30
N GLY A 41 -8.50 8.07 12.20
CA GLY A 41 -9.34 7.38 11.20
C GLY A 41 -10.75 7.05 11.68
N TYR A 42 -11.18 5.81 11.43
CA TYR A 42 -12.52 5.37 11.87
C TYR A 42 -12.69 5.39 13.39
N LYS A 43 -11.59 5.29 14.16
CA LYS A 43 -11.66 5.43 15.61
C LYS A 43 -12.26 6.77 16.01
N GLY A 44 -11.81 7.86 15.41
CA GLY A 44 -12.35 9.18 15.66
C GLY A 44 -13.84 9.31 15.30
N LEU A 45 -14.26 8.68 14.21
CA LEU A 45 -15.67 8.66 13.80
C LEU A 45 -16.54 7.82 14.77
N ILE A 46 -16.00 6.72 15.33
CA ILE A 46 -16.68 5.85 16.29
C ILE A 46 -16.84 6.55 17.65
N TYR A 47 -15.77 7.16 18.14
CA TYR A 47 -15.72 7.73 19.50
C TYR A 47 -15.92 9.25 19.57
N ASP A 48 -16.36 9.85 18.45
CA ASP A 48 -16.66 11.30 18.39
C ASP A 48 -15.43 12.19 18.63
N GLU A 49 -14.23 11.71 18.19
CA GLU A 49 -12.95 12.39 18.30
C GLU A 49 -12.61 13.09 16.97
N TYR A 50 -12.83 14.39 16.89
CA TYR A 50 -12.61 15.17 15.69
C TYR A 50 -12.16 16.60 16.03
N ARG A 51 -11.63 17.30 15.02
CA ARG A 51 -11.41 18.74 15.09
C ARG A 51 -12.02 19.44 13.87
N LYS A 52 -12.53 20.64 14.07
CA LYS A 52 -12.89 21.52 12.96
C LYS A 52 -11.59 22.01 12.33
N MET A 53 -11.51 21.89 11.01
CA MET A 53 -10.33 22.27 10.25
C MET A 53 -10.55 23.62 9.57
N GLU A 54 -9.59 24.50 9.73
CA GLU A 54 -9.61 25.83 9.13
C GLU A 54 -8.80 25.84 7.82
N ARG A 55 -8.98 26.85 6.99
CA ARG A 55 -8.23 26.99 5.71
C ARG A 55 -6.71 26.97 5.90
N SER A 56 -6.21 27.47 7.01
CA SER A 56 -4.80 27.47 7.40
C SER A 56 -4.22 26.08 7.62
N ASP A 57 -5.03 25.12 8.13
CA ASP A 57 -4.58 23.73 8.38
C ASP A 57 -4.13 23.00 7.11
N PHE A 58 -4.62 23.46 5.96
CA PHE A 58 -4.23 22.92 4.65
C PHE A 58 -3.03 23.64 4.01
N SER A 59 -2.39 24.54 4.73
CA SER A 59 -1.19 25.24 4.27
C SER A 59 0.06 24.57 4.80
N GLY A 60 1.13 24.49 3.98
CA GLY A 60 2.41 23.89 4.38
C GLY A 60 2.48 22.37 4.26
N ILE A 61 1.38 21.63 4.34
CA ILE A 61 1.33 20.17 4.47
C ILE A 61 1.57 19.39 3.17
N LEU A 62 1.82 20.03 2.02
CA LEU A 62 2.03 19.34 0.73
C LEU A 62 3.23 18.38 0.77
N THR A 63 4.28 18.77 1.46
CA THR A 63 5.55 18.04 1.54
C THR A 63 5.72 17.25 2.83
N GLU A 64 4.74 17.32 3.73
CA GLU A 64 4.76 16.57 4.98
C GLU A 64 4.26 15.14 4.74
N GLY A 65 5.10 14.15 5.09
CA GLY A 65 4.71 12.73 5.10
C GLY A 65 3.76 12.39 6.25
N GLY A 66 3.23 11.17 6.22
CA GLY A 66 2.25 10.73 7.23
C GLY A 66 0.92 11.49 7.12
N THR A 67 0.25 11.73 8.24
CA THR A 67 -1.06 12.37 8.29
C THR A 67 -1.21 13.29 9.51
N ILE A 68 -1.67 14.52 9.29
CA ILE A 68 -1.96 15.49 10.37
C ILE A 68 -3.20 15.11 11.20
N LEU A 69 -3.98 14.12 10.78
CA LEU A 69 -5.15 13.62 11.52
C LEU A 69 -4.84 12.35 12.32
N GLY A 70 -3.63 11.76 12.18
CA GLY A 70 -3.37 10.44 12.70
C GLY A 70 -4.12 9.34 11.94
N THR A 71 -3.79 8.09 12.21
CA THR A 71 -4.44 6.93 11.59
C THR A 71 -4.41 5.75 12.52
N SER A 72 -5.42 4.89 12.43
CA SER A 72 -5.48 3.62 13.12
C SER A 72 -6.02 2.51 12.22
N ARG A 73 -5.78 1.26 12.62
CA ARG A 73 -6.34 0.09 11.95
C ARG A 73 -7.60 -0.34 12.67
N THR A 74 -8.74 -0.21 12.01
CA THR A 74 -10.02 -0.80 12.44
C THR A 74 -10.34 -1.93 11.46
N PRO A 75 -10.07 -3.21 11.82
CA PRO A 75 -10.24 -4.33 10.90
C PRO A 75 -11.70 -4.46 10.45
N PHE A 76 -11.94 -4.53 9.14
CA PHE A 76 -13.30 -4.66 8.60
C PHE A 76 -14.06 -5.88 9.15
N LYS A 77 -13.37 -6.99 9.40
CA LYS A 77 -13.99 -8.18 9.98
C LYS A 77 -14.60 -7.96 11.37
N GLN A 78 -14.07 -6.99 12.12
CA GLN A 78 -14.49 -6.64 13.48
C GLN A 78 -15.36 -5.39 13.54
N ILE A 79 -15.71 -4.81 12.38
CA ILE A 79 -16.43 -3.54 12.34
C ILE A 79 -17.87 -3.68 12.87
N ARG A 80 -18.51 -4.82 12.61
CA ARG A 80 -19.87 -5.14 13.12
C ARG A 80 -19.85 -5.82 14.50
N GLU A 81 -18.69 -6.15 15.03
CA GLU A 81 -18.56 -6.66 16.41
C GLU A 81 -18.59 -5.48 17.37
N PRO A 82 -19.39 -5.53 18.45
CA PRO A 82 -19.34 -4.52 19.50
C PRO A 82 -17.91 -4.35 20.05
N ASP A 83 -17.61 -3.16 20.58
CA ASP A 83 -16.35 -2.96 21.29
C ASP A 83 -16.39 -3.61 22.69
N ALA A 84 -15.30 -3.48 23.47
CA ALA A 84 -15.20 -4.04 24.82
C ALA A 84 -16.28 -3.51 25.80
N ASN A 85 -16.90 -2.37 25.49
CA ASN A 85 -17.96 -1.75 26.27
C ASN A 85 -19.37 -2.03 25.71
N GLY A 86 -19.48 -2.87 24.69
CA GLY A 86 -20.74 -3.21 24.03
C GLY A 86 -21.24 -2.18 23.02
N LEU A 87 -20.42 -1.20 22.62
CA LEU A 87 -20.76 -0.19 21.65
C LEU A 87 -20.83 -0.79 20.22
N ASP A 88 -21.95 -0.63 19.54
CA ASP A 88 -22.06 -0.88 18.11
C ASP A 88 -21.31 0.20 17.32
N LYS A 89 -20.19 -0.18 16.70
CA LYS A 89 -19.32 0.75 16.01
C LYS A 89 -19.98 1.37 14.77
N VAL A 90 -20.83 0.63 14.07
CA VAL A 90 -21.52 1.14 12.86
C VAL A 90 -22.55 2.19 13.26
N GLU A 91 -23.38 1.90 14.27
CA GLU A 91 -24.36 2.86 14.76
C GLU A 91 -23.65 4.08 15.40
N ALA A 92 -22.53 3.91 16.09
CA ALA A 92 -21.73 5.03 16.63
C ALA A 92 -21.22 5.94 15.50
N MET A 93 -20.68 5.39 14.41
CA MET A 93 -20.26 6.19 13.23
C MET A 93 -21.44 6.94 12.60
N LYS A 94 -22.60 6.30 12.46
CA LYS A 94 -23.83 6.93 11.96
C LYS A 94 -24.33 8.01 12.89
N HIS A 95 -24.23 7.79 14.20
CA HIS A 95 -24.59 8.80 15.21
C HIS A 95 -23.72 10.05 15.08
N THR A 96 -22.39 9.90 15.04
CA THR A 96 -21.45 11.03 14.90
C THR A 96 -21.68 11.80 13.59
N TYR A 97 -21.90 11.06 12.47
CA TYR A 97 -22.23 11.65 11.18
C TYR A 97 -23.49 12.55 11.26
N ARG A 98 -24.57 12.03 11.87
CA ARG A 98 -25.84 12.76 12.04
C ARG A 98 -25.70 13.91 13.03
N LYS A 99 -25.02 13.71 14.15
CA LYS A 99 -24.75 14.74 15.18
C LYS A 99 -24.08 15.96 14.59
N LEU A 100 -23.07 15.77 13.75
CA LEU A 100 -22.35 16.83 13.06
C LEU A 100 -23.10 17.37 11.84
N ARG A 101 -24.22 16.72 11.45
CA ARG A 101 -24.97 17.03 10.23
C ARG A 101 -24.04 17.04 9.01
N LEU A 102 -23.22 16.01 8.88
CA LEU A 102 -22.32 15.88 7.73
C LEU A 102 -23.12 15.65 6.45
N ASP A 103 -22.76 16.34 5.39
CA ASP A 103 -23.29 16.12 4.05
C ASP A 103 -22.54 14.99 3.32
N CYS A 104 -21.25 14.83 3.67
CA CYS A 104 -20.39 13.79 3.08
C CYS A 104 -19.22 13.42 3.99
N LEU A 105 -18.74 12.17 3.85
CA LEU A 105 -17.51 11.67 4.45
C LEU A 105 -16.48 11.31 3.35
N VAL A 106 -15.29 11.89 3.40
CA VAL A 106 -14.16 11.55 2.54
C VAL A 106 -13.22 10.62 3.28
N VAL A 107 -13.03 9.43 2.74
CA VAL A 107 -12.21 8.35 3.34
C VAL A 107 -10.94 8.14 2.53
N LEU A 108 -9.79 8.50 3.10
CA LEU A 108 -8.48 8.20 2.54
C LEU A 108 -8.00 6.87 3.10
N GLY A 109 -8.10 5.79 2.32
CA GLY A 109 -7.86 4.45 2.84
C GLY A 109 -7.48 3.40 1.80
N GLY A 110 -6.90 2.30 2.29
CA GLY A 110 -6.64 1.09 1.52
C GLY A 110 -7.85 0.14 1.48
N ASN A 111 -7.65 -1.08 0.98
CA ASN A 111 -8.70 -2.06 0.75
C ASN A 111 -9.65 -2.27 1.96
N GLY A 112 -9.09 -2.47 3.17
CA GLY A 112 -9.89 -2.66 4.39
C GLY A 112 -10.74 -1.43 4.71
N SER A 113 -10.17 -0.23 4.61
CA SER A 113 -10.89 1.03 4.89
C SER A 113 -11.97 1.33 3.86
N LEU A 114 -11.75 0.99 2.59
CA LEU A 114 -12.75 1.17 1.54
C LEU A 114 -13.90 0.16 1.63
N LYS A 115 -13.67 -1.03 2.21
CA LYS A 115 -14.78 -1.93 2.57
C LYS A 115 -15.68 -1.32 3.65
N THR A 116 -15.09 -0.68 4.65
CA THR A 116 -15.87 0.05 5.66
C THR A 116 -16.57 1.27 5.04
N ALA A 117 -15.93 1.97 4.11
CA ALA A 117 -16.56 3.07 3.35
C ALA A 117 -17.78 2.57 2.54
N ASN A 118 -17.67 1.41 1.88
CA ASN A 118 -18.80 0.78 1.18
C ASN A 118 -19.93 0.42 2.14
N LEU A 119 -19.60 -0.21 3.28
CA LEU A 119 -20.57 -0.52 4.32
C LEU A 119 -21.35 0.73 4.78
N LEU A 120 -20.65 1.84 5.07
CA LEU A 120 -21.30 3.09 5.47
C LEU A 120 -22.18 3.67 4.34
N SER A 121 -21.78 3.50 3.09
CA SER A 121 -22.58 3.89 1.93
C SER A 121 -23.86 3.05 1.82
N GLU A 122 -23.77 1.74 2.05
CA GLU A 122 -24.93 0.83 2.12
C GLU A 122 -25.87 1.17 3.29
N GLU A 123 -25.33 1.68 4.39
CA GLU A 123 -26.08 2.19 5.55
C GLU A 123 -26.67 3.62 5.33
N GLY A 124 -26.57 4.14 4.10
CA GLY A 124 -27.18 5.40 3.67
C GLY A 124 -26.36 6.67 3.93
N LEU A 125 -25.07 6.57 4.23
CA LEU A 125 -24.19 7.72 4.35
C LEU A 125 -23.59 8.09 2.98
N ASN A 126 -23.43 9.38 2.73
CA ASN A 126 -22.71 9.89 1.56
C ASN A 126 -21.21 9.73 1.78
N VAL A 127 -20.57 8.84 1.05
CA VAL A 127 -19.14 8.53 1.21
C VAL A 127 -18.40 8.64 -0.12
N ILE A 128 -17.20 9.20 -0.09
CA ILE A 128 -16.24 9.19 -1.20
C ILE A 128 -14.94 8.55 -0.73
N GLY A 129 -14.47 7.53 -1.43
CA GLY A 129 -13.18 6.87 -1.18
C GLY A 129 -12.05 7.50 -1.98
N CYS A 130 -10.88 7.66 -1.37
CA CYS A 130 -9.64 8.05 -2.05
C CYS A 130 -8.62 6.91 -1.96
N PRO A 131 -8.02 6.48 -3.09
CA PRO A 131 -7.20 5.26 -3.19
C PRO A 131 -5.83 5.43 -2.55
N LYS A 132 -5.70 5.14 -1.26
CA LYS A 132 -4.50 5.28 -0.45
C LYS A 132 -3.91 3.91 -0.12
N THR A 133 -2.76 3.59 -0.66
CA THR A 133 -1.90 2.47 -0.23
C THR A 133 -0.54 2.56 -0.91
N ILE A 134 0.50 2.09 -0.23
CA ILE A 134 1.83 1.90 -0.83
C ILE A 134 1.91 0.62 -1.68
N ASP A 135 0.97 -0.29 -1.53
CA ASP A 135 1.00 -1.62 -2.16
C ASP A 135 0.45 -1.60 -3.59
N ASN A 136 -0.25 -0.52 -3.99
CA ASN A 136 -0.98 -0.37 -5.26
C ASN A 136 -1.94 -1.53 -5.56
N ASP A 137 -2.53 -2.11 -4.50
CA ASP A 137 -3.33 -3.33 -4.52
C ASP A 137 -4.84 -3.10 -4.69
N LEU A 138 -5.27 -1.85 -4.88
CA LEU A 138 -6.68 -1.51 -5.02
C LEU A 138 -7.20 -1.82 -6.43
N TYR A 139 -8.22 -2.67 -6.49
CA TYR A 139 -8.93 -2.95 -7.73
C TYR A 139 -9.65 -1.69 -8.24
N GLY A 140 -9.74 -1.56 -9.56
CA GLY A 140 -10.48 -0.46 -10.18
C GLY A 140 -9.68 0.83 -10.37
N THR A 141 -8.42 0.88 -10.01
CA THR A 141 -7.52 2.01 -10.28
C THR A 141 -6.16 1.56 -10.81
N ASP A 142 -5.59 2.32 -11.72
CA ASP A 142 -4.25 2.05 -12.24
C ASP A 142 -3.19 2.37 -11.20
N MET A 143 -3.43 3.38 -10.34
CA MET A 143 -2.47 3.86 -9.35
C MET A 143 -3.14 4.27 -8.04
N THR A 144 -2.40 4.05 -6.93
CA THR A 144 -2.73 4.55 -5.60
C THR A 144 -1.69 5.57 -5.15
N PHE A 145 -2.10 6.63 -4.45
CA PHE A 145 -1.12 7.59 -3.93
C PHE A 145 -0.37 7.02 -2.71
N GLY A 146 0.92 7.31 -2.68
CA GLY A 146 1.89 6.72 -1.76
C GLY A 146 2.72 5.60 -2.36
N PHE A 147 2.29 5.00 -3.47
CA PHE A 147 3.00 3.90 -4.12
C PHE A 147 4.37 4.33 -4.64
N TYR A 148 4.46 5.37 -5.47
CA TYR A 148 5.75 5.79 -6.03
C TYR A 148 6.70 6.36 -4.98
N SER A 149 6.19 6.94 -3.91
CA SER A 149 7.03 7.36 -2.78
C SER A 149 7.64 6.15 -2.07
N ALA A 150 6.88 5.08 -1.88
CA ALA A 150 7.39 3.83 -1.32
C ALA A 150 8.36 3.12 -2.27
N VAL A 151 8.08 3.10 -3.59
CA VAL A 151 9.02 2.60 -4.61
C VAL A 151 10.35 3.33 -4.50
N GLN A 152 10.34 4.68 -4.40
CA GLN A 152 11.57 5.46 -4.28
C GLN A 152 12.39 5.07 -3.03
N VAL A 153 11.74 4.90 -1.88
CA VAL A 153 12.44 4.50 -0.65
C VAL A 153 13.02 3.09 -0.78
N ALA A 154 12.26 2.15 -1.34
CA ALA A 154 12.73 0.78 -1.56
C ALA A 154 13.87 0.73 -2.59
N THR A 155 13.78 1.50 -3.68
CA THR A 155 14.83 1.63 -4.69
C THR A 155 16.10 2.22 -4.09
N ASN A 156 15.99 3.29 -3.30
CA ASN A 156 17.17 3.87 -2.61
C ASN A 156 17.88 2.86 -1.69
N ALA A 157 17.10 1.96 -1.04
CA ALA A 157 17.71 0.90 -0.23
C ALA A 157 18.49 -0.09 -1.11
N ILE A 158 17.96 -0.46 -2.28
CA ILE A 158 18.65 -1.34 -3.25
C ILE A 158 19.90 -0.64 -3.79
N ASP A 159 19.83 0.64 -4.17
CA ASP A 159 20.95 1.43 -4.67
C ASP A 159 22.10 1.49 -3.65
N CYS A 160 21.79 1.70 -2.36
CA CYS A 160 22.79 1.66 -1.30
C CYS A 160 23.45 0.28 -1.19
N ILE A 161 22.70 -0.80 -1.43
CA ILE A 161 23.22 -2.18 -1.38
C ILE A 161 24.12 -2.47 -2.59
N HIS A 162 23.84 -1.93 -3.78
CA HIS A 162 24.64 -2.17 -4.99
C HIS A 162 26.13 -1.89 -4.77
N THR A 163 26.47 -0.77 -4.16
CA THR A 163 27.86 -0.34 -3.97
C THR A 163 28.62 -1.26 -3.00
N THR A 164 27.98 -1.69 -1.92
CA THR A 164 28.59 -2.62 -0.97
C THR A 164 28.61 -4.06 -1.51
N ALA A 165 27.59 -4.48 -2.26
CA ALA A 165 27.55 -5.78 -2.91
C ALA A 165 28.72 -5.95 -3.90
N ALA A 166 28.96 -4.96 -4.74
CA ALA A 166 30.07 -4.95 -5.68
C ALA A 166 31.44 -5.04 -4.97
N SER A 167 31.59 -4.40 -3.81
CA SER A 167 32.83 -4.40 -3.03
C SER A 167 33.14 -5.75 -2.40
N HIS A 168 32.12 -6.49 -1.94
CA HIS A 168 32.29 -7.71 -1.15
C HIS A 168 32.06 -9.02 -1.91
N GLY A 169 31.45 -8.99 -3.09
CA GLY A 169 31.20 -10.21 -3.88
C GLY A 169 30.20 -11.16 -3.21
N ARG A 170 29.11 -10.65 -2.61
CA ARG A 170 28.12 -11.41 -1.85
C ARG A 170 26.75 -11.41 -2.51
N VAL A 171 25.87 -12.27 -2.02
CA VAL A 171 24.43 -12.21 -2.31
C VAL A 171 23.75 -11.30 -1.30
N PHE A 172 22.98 -10.35 -1.77
CA PHE A 172 22.15 -9.48 -0.92
C PHE A 172 20.68 -9.67 -1.20
N ILE A 173 19.89 -9.81 -0.14
CA ILE A 173 18.44 -9.90 -0.20
C ILE A 173 17.85 -8.66 0.42
N VAL A 174 16.99 -7.96 -0.32
CA VAL A 174 16.24 -6.78 0.16
C VAL A 174 14.78 -7.15 0.25
N GLU A 175 14.23 -7.17 1.48
CA GLU A 175 12.82 -7.45 1.71
C GLU A 175 11.97 -6.19 1.56
N ILE A 176 10.96 -6.24 0.71
CA ILE A 176 10.12 -5.11 0.35
C ILE A 176 8.70 -5.38 0.81
N MET A 177 8.04 -4.36 1.36
CA MET A 177 6.63 -4.40 1.76
C MET A 177 5.72 -4.65 0.54
N GLY A 178 4.45 -4.88 0.77
CA GLY A 178 3.43 -5.13 -0.27
C GLY A 178 2.35 -6.09 0.20
N HIS A 179 2.45 -6.57 1.44
CA HIS A 179 1.53 -7.50 2.09
C HIS A 179 1.30 -8.77 1.25
N LYS A 180 0.26 -8.81 0.41
CA LYS A 180 -0.12 -9.96 -0.42
C LYS A 180 0.16 -9.76 -1.90
N VAL A 181 0.71 -8.63 -2.28
CA VAL A 181 0.88 -8.20 -3.66
C VAL A 181 2.32 -7.77 -3.90
N GLY A 182 2.89 -8.21 -5.00
CA GLY A 182 4.28 -7.97 -5.34
C GLY A 182 4.55 -6.71 -6.15
N LEU A 183 3.57 -5.85 -6.38
CA LEU A 183 3.74 -4.67 -7.24
C LEU A 183 4.85 -3.73 -6.75
N LEU A 184 4.91 -3.46 -5.44
CA LEU A 184 5.96 -2.60 -4.87
C LEU A 184 7.35 -3.21 -5.08
N THR A 185 7.47 -4.52 -4.86
CA THR A 185 8.73 -5.26 -5.06
C THR A 185 9.13 -5.31 -6.54
N LEU A 186 8.18 -5.53 -7.44
CA LEU A 186 8.42 -5.55 -8.87
C LEU A 186 8.99 -4.21 -9.37
N TYR A 187 8.34 -3.11 -8.99
CA TYR A 187 8.77 -1.78 -9.42
C TYR A 187 10.10 -1.37 -8.78
N ALA A 188 10.27 -1.60 -7.49
CA ALA A 188 11.52 -1.26 -6.80
C ALA A 188 12.68 -2.14 -7.24
N GLY A 189 12.45 -3.43 -7.46
CA GLY A 189 13.44 -4.37 -7.98
C GLY A 189 13.92 -4.02 -9.38
N LEU A 190 12.98 -3.69 -10.28
CA LEU A 190 13.32 -3.21 -11.63
C LEU A 190 14.09 -1.89 -11.59
N ALA A 191 13.59 -0.91 -10.84
CA ALA A 191 14.22 0.41 -10.75
C ALA A 191 15.60 0.36 -10.09
N GLY A 192 15.79 -0.53 -9.11
CA GLY A 192 17.06 -0.73 -8.40
C GLY A 192 17.99 -1.75 -9.07
N GLY A 193 17.62 -2.35 -10.22
CA GLY A 193 18.47 -3.29 -10.95
C GLY A 193 18.71 -4.61 -10.21
N ALA A 194 17.69 -5.14 -9.52
CA ALA A 194 17.76 -6.46 -8.91
C ALA A 194 17.90 -7.57 -9.97
N ASP A 195 18.70 -8.58 -9.68
CA ASP A 195 18.94 -9.71 -10.56
C ASP A 195 17.86 -10.79 -10.47
N ILE A 196 17.18 -10.82 -9.29
CA ILE A 196 16.09 -11.74 -8.98
C ILE A 196 15.01 -10.94 -8.27
N ILE A 197 13.74 -11.10 -8.69
CA ILE A 197 12.57 -10.45 -8.11
C ILE A 197 11.55 -11.51 -7.74
N LEU A 198 11.32 -11.71 -6.43
CA LEU A 198 10.41 -12.73 -5.92
C LEU A 198 9.12 -12.09 -5.40
N VAL A 199 7.99 -12.44 -6.00
CA VAL A 199 6.67 -11.88 -5.70
C VAL A 199 5.67 -12.97 -5.33
N PRO A 200 4.63 -12.67 -4.54
CA PRO A 200 3.66 -13.69 -4.11
C PRO A 200 2.90 -14.35 -5.26
N GLU A 201 2.70 -13.62 -6.36
CA GLU A 201 1.93 -14.05 -7.53
C GLU A 201 2.68 -15.05 -8.42
N ILE A 202 4.00 -15.10 -8.28
CA ILE A 202 4.88 -16.02 -9.01
C ILE A 202 5.65 -16.83 -7.95
N PRO A 203 5.13 -17.99 -7.50
CA PRO A 203 5.80 -18.82 -6.51
C PRO A 203 7.15 -19.31 -6.98
N TYR A 204 8.20 -19.10 -6.18
CA TYR A 204 9.57 -19.38 -6.56
C TYR A 204 9.99 -20.82 -6.24
N ASP A 205 10.90 -21.36 -7.04
CA ASP A 205 11.70 -22.55 -6.75
C ASP A 205 13.08 -22.11 -6.24
N ILE A 206 13.44 -22.57 -5.05
CA ILE A 206 14.76 -22.26 -4.48
C ILE A 206 15.91 -22.77 -5.36
N ASN A 207 15.70 -23.85 -6.13
CA ASN A 207 16.72 -24.36 -7.04
C ASN A 207 16.93 -23.41 -8.23
N ALA A 208 15.86 -22.83 -8.78
CA ALA A 208 15.95 -21.82 -9.83
C ALA A 208 16.68 -20.55 -9.34
N VAL A 209 16.34 -20.09 -8.11
CA VAL A 209 17.04 -18.96 -7.47
C VAL A 209 18.54 -19.25 -7.31
N CYS A 210 18.89 -20.41 -6.76
CA CYS A 210 20.30 -20.81 -6.57
C CYS A 210 21.04 -20.98 -7.91
N LYS A 211 20.40 -21.58 -8.92
CA LYS A 211 20.94 -21.74 -10.28
C LYS A 211 21.26 -20.35 -10.88
N LYS A 212 20.30 -19.40 -10.78
CA LYS A 212 20.50 -18.04 -11.28
C LYS A 212 21.70 -17.34 -10.63
N ILE A 213 21.87 -17.47 -9.32
CA ILE A 213 23.03 -16.92 -8.58
C ILE A 213 24.33 -17.56 -9.07
N ALA A 214 24.36 -18.91 -9.19
CA ALA A 214 25.52 -19.65 -9.66
C ALA A 214 25.90 -19.31 -11.11
N ASP A 215 24.92 -19.22 -12.01
CA ASP A 215 25.12 -18.86 -13.43
C ASP A 215 25.70 -17.45 -13.56
N ARG A 216 25.22 -16.50 -12.76
CA ARG A 216 25.76 -15.13 -12.71
C ARG A 216 27.22 -15.13 -12.25
N HIS A 217 27.52 -15.92 -11.21
CA HIS A 217 28.90 -16.02 -10.70
C HIS A 217 29.82 -16.66 -11.75
N ALA A 218 29.39 -17.73 -12.40
CA ALA A 218 30.11 -18.37 -13.49
C ALA A 218 30.31 -17.43 -14.70
N GLY A 219 29.36 -16.54 -14.95
CA GLY A 219 29.44 -15.48 -15.98
C GLY A 219 30.30 -14.27 -15.59
N GLY A 220 30.99 -14.32 -14.43
CA GLY A 220 31.91 -13.28 -13.98
C GLY A 220 31.29 -12.19 -13.08
N SER A 221 29.99 -12.26 -12.78
CA SER A 221 29.38 -11.36 -11.81
C SER A 221 29.82 -11.70 -10.39
N ARG A 222 30.35 -10.72 -9.66
CA ARG A 222 30.86 -10.94 -8.30
C ARG A 222 29.77 -10.96 -7.22
N PHE A 223 28.59 -10.42 -7.49
CA PHE A 223 27.47 -10.30 -6.54
C PHE A 223 26.13 -10.56 -7.21
N SER A 224 25.11 -10.78 -6.40
CA SER A 224 23.70 -10.83 -6.84
C SER A 224 22.82 -10.10 -5.87
N ILE A 225 21.81 -9.40 -6.38
CA ILE A 225 20.79 -8.71 -5.60
C ILE A 225 19.43 -9.36 -5.83
N VAL A 226 18.80 -9.77 -4.73
CA VAL A 226 17.46 -10.38 -4.70
C VAL A 226 16.50 -9.39 -4.04
N ALA A 227 15.52 -8.91 -4.77
CA ALA A 227 14.38 -8.19 -4.21
C ALA A 227 13.26 -9.19 -3.90
N ILE A 228 12.84 -9.30 -2.64
CA ILE A 228 11.80 -10.25 -2.24
C ILE A 228 10.64 -9.52 -1.56
N ALA A 229 9.41 -9.80 -2.00
CA ALA A 229 8.22 -9.30 -1.32
C ALA A 229 8.01 -10.01 0.02
N GLU A 230 7.58 -9.27 1.05
CA GLU A 230 7.28 -9.84 2.38
C GLU A 230 6.25 -10.97 2.37
N GLY A 231 5.46 -11.05 1.30
CA GLY A 231 4.44 -12.07 1.07
C GLY A 231 4.84 -13.15 0.07
N ALA A 232 6.08 -13.17 -0.42
CA ALA A 232 6.55 -14.19 -1.37
C ALA A 232 6.48 -15.59 -0.75
N ILE A 233 6.13 -16.59 -1.58
CA ILE A 233 6.00 -17.99 -1.20
C ILE A 233 6.72 -18.89 -2.20
N SER A 234 7.21 -20.06 -1.74
CA SER A 234 7.80 -21.06 -2.62
C SER A 234 6.74 -21.85 -3.40
N LYS A 235 7.17 -22.56 -4.46
CA LYS A 235 6.31 -23.51 -5.21
C LYS A 235 5.72 -24.59 -4.31
N GLU A 236 6.45 -25.04 -3.28
CA GLU A 236 5.96 -26.01 -2.30
C GLU A 236 4.88 -25.40 -1.40
N GLU A 237 5.08 -24.17 -0.95
CA GLU A 237 4.10 -23.45 -0.14
C GLU A 237 2.82 -23.14 -0.91
N ALA A 238 2.93 -22.87 -2.21
CA ALA A 238 1.78 -22.60 -3.07
C ALA A 238 0.86 -23.84 -3.26
N LYS A 239 1.37 -25.05 -3.01
CA LYS A 239 0.57 -26.31 -3.07
C LYS A 239 -0.30 -26.51 -1.82
N LEU A 240 -0.01 -25.79 -0.74
CA LEU A 240 -0.73 -25.90 0.54
C LEU A 240 -2.11 -25.25 0.48
N THR A 241 -3.05 -25.79 1.22
CA THR A 241 -4.32 -25.11 1.46
C THR A 241 -4.10 -23.80 2.22
N LYS A 242 -5.03 -22.84 2.10
CA LYS A 242 -4.95 -21.55 2.84
C LYS A 242 -4.75 -21.73 4.34
N LYS A 243 -5.33 -22.78 4.94
CA LYS A 243 -5.21 -23.08 6.38
C LYS A 243 -3.81 -23.61 6.73
N GLU A 244 -3.30 -24.54 5.95
CA GLU A 244 -1.97 -25.12 6.10
C GLU A 244 -0.88 -24.08 5.88
N LEU A 245 -0.99 -23.28 4.81
CA LEU A 245 -0.07 -22.19 4.53
C LEU A 245 -0.02 -21.19 5.70
N LYS A 246 -1.18 -20.77 6.21
CA LYS A 246 -1.24 -19.87 7.37
C LYS A 246 -0.55 -20.46 8.61
N LYS A 247 -0.72 -21.77 8.85
CA LYS A 247 -0.07 -22.46 9.96
C LYS A 247 1.45 -22.49 9.76
N LYS A 248 1.89 -22.91 8.56
CA LYS A 248 3.32 -22.97 8.19
C LYS A 248 4.00 -21.61 8.32
N LEU A 249 3.42 -20.54 7.75
CA LEU A 249 3.97 -19.18 7.86
C LEU A 249 4.02 -18.67 9.31
N ALA A 250 3.10 -19.11 10.17
CA ALA A 250 3.13 -18.78 11.59
C ALA A 250 4.24 -19.54 12.34
N GLU A 251 4.56 -20.76 11.93
CA GLU A 251 5.68 -21.56 12.45
C GLU A 251 7.02 -20.99 11.95
N ASP A 252 7.13 -20.70 10.67
CA ASP A 252 8.33 -20.10 10.06
C ASP A 252 8.73 -18.78 10.74
N ARG A 253 7.75 -17.92 11.08
CA ARG A 253 7.97 -16.66 11.83
C ARG A 253 8.54 -16.83 13.23
N LYS A 254 8.44 -18.02 13.82
CA LYS A 254 9.09 -18.33 15.12
C LYS A 254 10.57 -18.65 14.95
N ILE A 255 10.97 -19.07 13.75
CA ILE A 255 12.33 -19.54 13.44
C ILE A 255 13.10 -18.43 12.70
N HIS A 256 12.42 -17.73 11.78
CA HIS A 256 13.03 -16.69 10.95
C HIS A 256 12.34 -15.34 11.20
N PRO A 257 13.09 -14.25 11.37
CA PRO A 257 12.51 -12.91 11.54
C PRO A 257 11.59 -12.47 10.40
N SER A 258 11.90 -12.91 9.16
CA SER A 258 11.11 -12.64 7.96
C SER A 258 11.39 -13.64 6.85
N VAL A 259 10.67 -13.52 5.71
CA VAL A 259 10.85 -14.38 4.53
C VAL A 259 12.25 -14.25 3.93
N ALA A 260 12.85 -13.06 3.96
CA ALA A 260 14.20 -12.84 3.45
C ALA A 260 15.25 -13.61 4.24
N TYR A 261 15.11 -13.72 5.56
CA TYR A 261 16.02 -14.53 6.40
C TYR A 261 15.85 -16.02 6.17
N LYS A 262 14.63 -16.47 5.89
CA LYS A 262 14.37 -17.86 5.49
C LYS A 262 15.07 -18.17 4.15
N LEU A 263 14.85 -17.33 3.16
CA LEU A 263 15.48 -17.46 1.84
C LEU A 263 17.01 -17.42 1.94
N ALA A 264 17.56 -16.52 2.76
CA ALA A 264 19.01 -16.42 2.98
C ALA A 264 19.60 -17.76 3.45
N LYS A 265 18.98 -18.35 4.49
CA LYS A 265 19.42 -19.65 5.02
C LYS A 265 19.32 -20.75 3.98
N GLU A 266 18.24 -20.81 3.21
CA GLU A 266 18.06 -21.82 2.14
C GLU A 266 19.14 -21.69 1.06
N ILE A 267 19.53 -20.47 0.66
CA ILE A 267 20.62 -20.21 -0.30
C ILE A 267 21.97 -20.63 0.30
N GLU A 268 22.29 -20.24 1.53
CA GLU A 268 23.54 -20.58 2.21
C GLU A 268 23.73 -22.11 2.32
N GLU A 269 22.66 -22.83 2.71
CA GLU A 269 22.68 -24.30 2.84
C GLU A 269 22.85 -25.02 1.48
N LYS A 270 22.30 -24.47 0.38
CA LYS A 270 22.34 -25.12 -0.93
C LYS A 270 23.62 -24.88 -1.73
N ILE A 271 24.12 -23.67 -1.72
CA ILE A 271 25.25 -23.28 -2.59
C ILE A 271 26.44 -22.70 -1.83
N GLY A 272 26.39 -22.62 -0.49
CA GLY A 272 27.49 -22.11 0.33
C GLY A 272 27.81 -20.62 0.10
N ALA A 273 26.91 -19.87 -0.51
CA ALA A 273 27.11 -18.44 -0.77
C ALA A 273 26.96 -17.62 0.53
N GLU A 274 27.79 -16.60 0.71
CA GLU A 274 27.62 -15.65 1.83
C GLU A 274 26.46 -14.71 1.51
N VAL A 275 25.39 -14.75 2.32
CA VAL A 275 24.17 -13.96 2.12
C VAL A 275 24.04 -12.86 3.18
N ARG A 276 23.57 -11.70 2.79
CA ARG A 276 23.22 -10.59 3.68
C ARG A 276 21.79 -10.15 3.42
N VAL A 277 21.05 -9.81 4.48
CA VAL A 277 19.66 -9.41 4.42
C VAL A 277 19.52 -7.95 4.86
N THR A 278 18.73 -7.20 4.10
CA THR A 278 18.29 -5.85 4.45
C THR A 278 16.77 -5.80 4.44
N VAL A 279 16.19 -5.33 5.54
CA VAL A 279 14.75 -5.15 5.67
C VAL A 279 14.46 -3.68 5.95
N PRO A 280 14.18 -2.85 4.93
CA PRO A 280 13.83 -1.44 5.12
C PRO A 280 12.59 -1.25 6.00
N GLY A 281 11.64 -2.18 5.95
CA GLY A 281 10.45 -2.18 6.80
C GLY A 281 9.64 -0.89 6.68
N HIS A 282 9.24 -0.31 7.82
CA HIS A 282 8.39 0.87 7.85
C HIS A 282 9.02 2.16 7.30
N THR A 283 10.34 2.21 7.05
CA THR A 283 10.95 3.36 6.35
C THR A 283 10.30 3.59 4.98
N GLN A 284 9.78 2.52 4.34
CA GLN A 284 9.05 2.60 3.07
C GLN A 284 7.73 3.39 3.15
N ARG A 285 7.23 3.69 4.35
CA ARG A 285 6.04 4.54 4.58
C ARG A 285 6.41 5.97 4.94
N GLY A 286 7.67 6.20 5.32
CA GLY A 286 8.15 7.47 5.86
C GLY A 286 8.73 8.42 4.82
N GLY A 287 9.05 9.62 5.27
CA GLY A 287 9.64 10.67 4.45
C GLY A 287 8.62 11.50 3.66
N GLN A 288 9.13 12.32 2.77
CA GLN A 288 8.31 13.21 1.94
C GLN A 288 7.74 12.48 0.72
N PRO A 289 6.54 12.86 0.23
CA PRO A 289 6.05 12.33 -1.03
C PRO A 289 6.89 12.80 -2.21
N VAL A 290 7.16 11.89 -3.16
CA VAL A 290 7.82 12.23 -4.43
C VAL A 290 6.93 13.14 -5.28
N PRO A 291 7.51 13.90 -6.25
CA PRO A 291 6.74 14.84 -7.07
C PRO A 291 5.50 14.23 -7.76
N TYR A 292 5.61 13.01 -8.27
CA TYR A 292 4.48 12.30 -8.87
C TYR A 292 3.31 12.15 -7.88
N ASP A 293 3.59 11.64 -6.68
CA ASP A 293 2.56 11.45 -5.65
C ASP A 293 1.97 12.77 -5.15
N ARG A 294 2.78 13.85 -5.06
CA ARG A 294 2.25 15.19 -4.71
C ARG A 294 1.22 15.67 -5.71
N VAL A 295 1.50 15.53 -7.01
CA VAL A 295 0.59 15.94 -8.09
C VAL A 295 -0.65 15.03 -8.09
N PHE A 296 -0.45 13.73 -8.09
CA PHE A 296 -1.54 12.76 -8.14
C PHE A 296 -2.47 12.87 -6.93
N ALA A 297 -1.93 12.91 -5.72
CA ALA A 297 -2.68 13.07 -4.48
C ALA A 297 -3.46 14.39 -4.46
N THR A 298 -2.86 15.50 -4.92
CA THR A 298 -3.55 16.79 -5.05
C THR A 298 -4.73 16.70 -6.02
N ARG A 299 -4.56 16.04 -7.17
CA ARG A 299 -5.63 15.82 -8.16
C ARG A 299 -6.77 14.99 -7.58
N ILE A 300 -6.46 13.89 -6.87
CA ILE A 300 -7.45 13.06 -6.18
C ILE A 300 -8.23 13.90 -5.16
N GLY A 301 -7.55 14.68 -4.31
CA GLY A 301 -8.22 15.54 -3.34
C GLY A 301 -9.12 16.59 -3.99
N ALA A 302 -8.65 17.24 -5.06
CA ALA A 302 -9.44 18.22 -5.79
C ALA A 302 -10.67 17.59 -6.46
N GLU A 303 -10.54 16.39 -7.02
CA GLU A 303 -11.68 15.67 -7.60
C GLU A 303 -12.70 15.21 -6.56
N ALA A 304 -12.25 14.83 -5.33
CA ALA A 304 -13.16 14.56 -4.23
C ALA A 304 -14.08 15.76 -3.95
N ALA A 305 -13.52 16.97 -3.90
CA ALA A 305 -14.31 18.21 -3.75
C ALA A 305 -15.28 18.45 -4.92
N ARG A 306 -14.87 18.11 -6.16
CA ARG A 306 -15.76 18.21 -7.32
C ARG A 306 -16.91 17.21 -7.28
N MET A 307 -16.67 15.98 -6.79
CA MET A 307 -17.72 14.98 -6.62
C MET A 307 -18.71 15.40 -5.54
N ILE A 308 -18.23 15.97 -4.43
CA ILE A 308 -19.08 16.54 -3.38
C ILE A 308 -19.99 17.65 -3.95
N LYS A 309 -19.42 18.59 -4.73
CA LYS A 309 -20.21 19.65 -5.39
C LYS A 309 -21.26 19.09 -6.36
N LYS A 310 -21.00 17.93 -6.98
CA LYS A 310 -21.91 17.25 -7.91
C LYS A 310 -22.85 16.29 -7.19
N GLU A 311 -22.79 16.17 -5.89
CA GLU A 311 -23.55 15.22 -5.07
C GLU A 311 -23.39 13.77 -5.55
N LYS A 312 -22.19 13.39 -6.02
CA LYS A 312 -21.85 12.03 -6.46
C LYS A 312 -21.14 11.29 -5.35
N PHE A 313 -21.84 10.39 -4.69
CA PHE A 313 -21.37 9.63 -3.54
C PHE A 313 -21.39 8.11 -3.83
N GLY A 314 -20.93 7.29 -2.89
CA GLY A 314 -20.83 5.84 -3.02
C GLY A 314 -19.73 5.39 -3.98
N VAL A 315 -18.73 6.24 -4.24
CA VAL A 315 -17.67 5.99 -5.21
C VAL A 315 -16.28 6.09 -4.61
N MET A 316 -15.33 5.36 -5.20
CA MET A 316 -13.89 5.59 -5.04
C MET A 316 -13.39 6.40 -6.25
N LEU A 317 -12.56 7.38 -5.99
CA LEU A 317 -11.79 8.06 -7.05
C LEU A 317 -10.75 7.09 -7.63
N SER A 318 -10.55 7.14 -8.92
CA SER A 318 -9.72 6.19 -9.65
C SER A 318 -8.88 6.91 -10.69
N LEU A 319 -7.66 6.46 -10.90
CA LEU A 319 -6.88 6.81 -12.07
C LEU A 319 -7.10 5.74 -13.14
N LYS A 320 -7.49 6.15 -14.35
CA LYS A 320 -7.62 5.30 -15.53
C LYS A 320 -7.05 6.02 -16.74
N ASN A 321 -6.06 5.43 -17.41
CA ASN A 321 -5.43 6.02 -18.58
C ASN A 321 -5.02 7.50 -18.36
N ASN A 322 -4.42 7.79 -17.19
CA ASN A 322 -3.98 9.11 -16.75
C ASN A 322 -5.11 10.15 -16.48
N GLU A 323 -6.38 9.72 -16.53
CA GLU A 323 -7.54 10.56 -16.18
C GLU A 323 -8.12 10.14 -14.82
N ILE A 324 -8.55 11.14 -14.03
CA ILE A 324 -9.26 10.87 -12.77
C ILE A 324 -10.74 10.59 -13.08
N THR A 325 -11.19 9.42 -12.68
CA THR A 325 -12.56 8.94 -12.83
C THR A 325 -13.10 8.40 -11.51
N THR A 326 -14.26 7.77 -11.54
CA THR A 326 -14.89 7.16 -10.36
C THR A 326 -15.26 5.70 -10.63
N VAL A 327 -15.18 4.88 -9.58
CA VAL A 327 -15.65 3.49 -9.57
C VAL A 327 -16.57 3.31 -8.38
N PRO A 328 -17.73 2.66 -8.49
CA PRO A 328 -18.60 2.37 -7.35
C PRO A 328 -17.83 1.61 -6.25
N LEU A 329 -18.02 2.01 -4.98
CA LEU A 329 -17.39 1.33 -3.83
C LEU A 329 -17.78 -0.15 -3.77
N ALA A 330 -19.03 -0.49 -4.14
CA ALA A 330 -19.51 -1.87 -4.20
C ALA A 330 -18.72 -2.75 -5.19
N ASP A 331 -18.24 -2.16 -6.30
CA ASP A 331 -17.52 -2.91 -7.34
C ASP A 331 -16.11 -3.28 -6.94
N ILE A 332 -15.50 -2.56 -5.98
CA ILE A 332 -14.12 -2.74 -5.55
C ILE A 332 -14.00 -3.49 -4.21
N ALA A 333 -15.06 -3.48 -3.40
CA ALA A 333 -15.04 -4.07 -2.07
C ALA A 333 -14.66 -5.56 -2.11
N GLY A 334 -13.51 -5.89 -1.54
CA GLY A 334 -13.03 -7.28 -1.46
C GLY A 334 -12.20 -7.78 -2.64
N LYS A 335 -12.07 -7.01 -3.70
CA LYS A 335 -11.19 -7.32 -4.83
C LYS A 335 -9.78 -6.76 -4.61
N LEU A 336 -8.78 -7.44 -5.16
CA LEU A 336 -7.38 -7.01 -5.14
C LEU A 336 -6.86 -6.88 -6.57
N LYS A 337 -6.02 -5.89 -6.79
CA LYS A 337 -5.15 -5.81 -7.96
C LYS A 337 -3.82 -6.47 -7.60
N THR A 338 -3.37 -7.41 -8.39
CA THR A 338 -2.16 -8.21 -8.19
C THR A 338 -1.21 -8.06 -9.36
N VAL A 339 0.02 -8.55 -9.24
CA VAL A 339 0.91 -8.71 -10.38
C VAL A 339 0.33 -9.78 -11.30
N ASP A 340 0.13 -9.43 -12.56
CA ASP A 340 -0.18 -10.41 -13.59
C ASP A 340 1.14 -11.01 -14.11
N PRO A 341 1.39 -12.33 -13.94
CA PRO A 341 2.61 -13.00 -14.42
C PRO A 341 2.82 -12.86 -15.94
N ASP A 342 1.72 -12.65 -16.67
CA ASP A 342 1.75 -12.49 -18.13
C ASP A 342 1.79 -11.02 -18.59
N SER A 343 1.85 -10.08 -17.68
CA SER A 343 1.93 -8.64 -17.98
C SER A 343 3.20 -8.28 -18.76
N GLY A 344 3.13 -7.18 -19.53
CA GLY A 344 4.27 -6.65 -20.27
C GLY A 344 5.49 -6.41 -19.40
N ILE A 345 5.29 -5.78 -18.23
CA ILE A 345 6.39 -5.45 -17.32
C ILE A 345 7.13 -6.71 -16.79
N VAL A 346 6.43 -7.81 -16.51
CA VAL A 346 7.05 -9.08 -16.09
C VAL A 346 7.81 -9.71 -17.26
N LYS A 347 7.21 -9.72 -18.46
CA LYS A 347 7.86 -10.23 -19.67
C LYS A 347 9.12 -9.44 -20.03
N GLU A 348 9.04 -8.10 -19.96
CA GLU A 348 10.18 -7.21 -20.19
C GLU A 348 11.30 -7.45 -19.16
N ALA A 349 10.96 -7.62 -17.89
CA ALA A 349 11.92 -7.96 -16.85
C ALA A 349 12.65 -9.31 -17.15
N LYS A 350 11.90 -10.33 -17.57
CA LYS A 350 12.49 -11.61 -17.98
C LYS A 350 13.38 -11.48 -19.23
N MET A 351 12.99 -10.65 -20.21
CA MET A 351 13.82 -10.34 -21.39
C MET A 351 15.14 -9.65 -21.02
N LEU A 352 15.18 -8.88 -19.95
CA LEU A 352 16.40 -8.29 -19.39
C LEU A 352 17.26 -9.32 -18.63
N GLY A 353 16.77 -10.55 -18.51
CA GLY A 353 17.45 -11.61 -17.78
C GLY A 353 17.19 -11.60 -16.28
N ILE A 354 16.22 -10.86 -15.77
CA ILE A 354 15.80 -10.89 -14.36
C ILE A 354 15.02 -12.20 -14.12
N SER A 355 15.41 -12.94 -13.09
CA SER A 355 14.71 -14.17 -12.69
C SER A 355 13.59 -13.87 -11.72
N PHE A 356 12.49 -14.59 -11.85
CA PHE A 356 11.40 -14.63 -10.85
C PHE A 356 11.42 -15.91 -10.02
N GLY A 357 12.44 -16.76 -10.20
CA GLY A 357 12.56 -18.05 -9.55
C GLY A 357 11.54 -19.09 -10.05
N ASP A 358 10.92 -18.87 -11.19
CA ASP A 358 9.92 -19.75 -11.79
C ASP A 358 10.44 -20.57 -12.98
N GLU A 359 11.67 -20.30 -13.39
CA GLU A 359 12.38 -21.04 -14.44
C GLU A 359 12.66 -22.50 -14.03
N ASP A 360 12.75 -23.41 -15.00
CA ASP A 360 13.08 -24.83 -14.83
C ASP A 360 14.60 -25.09 -14.68
#